data_5b662ccb548cd56773fae7e9bb4f5d2a
#
_entry.id   5b662ccb548cd56773fae7e9bb4f5d2a
#
_cell.length_a   1.000
_cell.length_b   1.000
_cell.length_c   1.000
_cell.angle_alpha   90.00
_cell.angle_beta   90.00
_cell.angle_gamma   90.00
#
_symmetry.space_group_name_H-M   'P 1'
#
loop_
_entity.id
_entity.type
_entity.pdbx_description
1 polymer ?
#
loop_
_entity_poly.entity_id
_entity_poly.type
_entity_poly.pdbx_seq_one_letter_code
_entity_poly.pdbx_strand_id
1 'polypeptide(L)'
;MDIKLRNCFLIVDDHDKALAFYRDALGFEVRNDVSYAGMRWVTIGPPSQPDIDIVLEPPAADPGISASDRALLGDLLAKGLLRGLHFSTPDLEDTFDRVQATGADIVQEPMDMPYGTRECAVRDPAGNLIRIIQARG
;
A
#
# COMPACT_ATOMS: atom_id res chain seq x y z
N MET A 1 28.51 -9.73 -3.14
CA MET A 1 27.55 -9.31 -4.15
C MET A 1 26.82 -8.07 -3.65
N ASP A 2 26.76 -7.04 -4.47
CA ASP A 2 26.12 -5.77 -4.09
C ASP A 2 24.75 -5.68 -4.77
N ILE A 3 23.77 -6.38 -4.21
CA ILE A 3 22.40 -6.39 -4.69
C ILE A 3 21.50 -5.66 -3.67
N LYS A 4 20.60 -4.81 -4.18
CA LYS A 4 19.71 -3.99 -3.35
C LYS A 4 18.27 -4.13 -3.84
N LEU A 5 17.34 -4.00 -2.92
CA LEU A 5 15.93 -3.88 -3.28
C LEU A 5 15.70 -2.51 -3.90
N ARG A 6 15.21 -2.48 -5.14
CA ARG A 6 14.92 -1.24 -5.86
C ARG A 6 13.47 -0.79 -5.67
N ASN A 7 12.56 -1.70 -5.94
CA ASN A 7 11.14 -1.38 -5.85
C ASN A 7 10.32 -2.63 -5.49
N CYS A 8 9.10 -2.39 -5.06
CA CYS A 8 8.07 -3.41 -4.89
C CYS A 8 6.79 -2.92 -5.57
N PHE A 9 5.87 -3.84 -5.81
CA PHE A 9 4.63 -3.57 -6.53
C PHE A 9 3.43 -3.77 -5.62
N LEU A 10 2.43 -2.91 -5.80
CA LEU A 10 1.17 -2.98 -5.09
C LEU A 10 0.04 -2.78 -6.09
N ILE A 11 -0.88 -3.72 -6.14
CA ILE A 11 -1.99 -3.66 -7.08
C ILE A 11 -3.07 -2.72 -6.54
N VAL A 12 -3.48 -1.74 -7.35
CA VAL A 12 -4.58 -0.83 -7.02
C VAL A 12 -5.52 -0.71 -8.21
N ASP A 13 -6.80 -0.54 -7.94
CA ASP A 13 -7.83 -0.40 -8.97
C ASP A 13 -8.15 1.07 -9.30
N ASP A 14 -7.95 1.97 -8.36
CA ASP A 14 -8.19 3.40 -8.53
C ASP A 14 -6.98 4.18 -7.96
N HIS A 15 -6.15 4.70 -8.85
CA HIS A 15 -4.91 5.38 -8.46
C HIS A 15 -5.15 6.68 -7.71
N ASP A 16 -6.21 7.42 -8.01
CA ASP A 16 -6.51 8.66 -7.30
C ASP A 16 -6.93 8.39 -5.86
N LYS A 17 -7.73 7.35 -5.64
CA LYS A 17 -8.06 6.91 -4.27
C LYS A 17 -6.83 6.40 -3.52
N ALA A 18 -5.96 5.66 -4.21
CA ALA A 18 -4.71 5.19 -3.61
C ALA A 18 -3.82 6.37 -3.20
N LEU A 19 -3.72 7.42 -4.02
CA LEU A 19 -2.94 8.61 -3.69
C LEU A 19 -3.53 9.38 -2.52
N ALA A 20 -4.84 9.43 -2.37
CA ALA A 20 -5.47 10.03 -1.19
C ALA A 20 -5.03 9.31 0.09
N PHE A 21 -4.86 8.00 0.04
CA PHE A 21 -4.38 7.20 1.17
C PHE A 21 -2.87 7.35 1.38
N TYR A 22 -2.06 7.06 0.37
CA TYR A 22 -0.60 6.99 0.53
C TYR A 22 0.07 8.37 0.55
N ARG A 23 -0.32 9.26 -0.36
CA ARG A 23 0.25 10.61 -0.45
C ARG A 23 -0.33 11.53 0.61
N ASP A 24 -1.66 11.64 0.66
CA ASP A 24 -2.32 12.67 1.46
C ASP A 24 -2.41 12.28 2.94
N ALA A 25 -2.73 11.04 3.28
CA ALA A 25 -2.79 10.59 4.66
C ALA A 25 -1.43 10.16 5.22
N LEU A 26 -0.67 9.36 4.49
CA LEU A 26 0.63 8.84 4.97
C LEU A 26 1.82 9.73 4.64
N GLY A 27 1.65 10.73 3.79
CA GLY A 27 2.73 11.68 3.47
C GLY A 27 3.77 11.16 2.50
N PHE A 28 3.45 10.13 1.72
CA PHE A 28 4.36 9.62 0.69
C PHE A 28 4.45 10.60 -0.47
N GLU A 29 5.59 10.62 -1.14
CA GLU A 29 5.79 11.46 -2.33
C GLU A 29 5.58 10.67 -3.61
N VAL A 30 5.04 11.34 -4.62
CA VAL A 30 4.94 10.80 -5.98
C VAL A 30 6.26 11.05 -6.70
N ARG A 31 6.83 9.98 -7.23
CA ARG A 31 8.12 10.03 -7.95
C ARG A 31 7.97 9.89 -9.45
N ASN A 32 6.90 9.24 -9.89
CA ASN A 32 6.57 9.08 -11.30
C ASN A 32 5.09 8.78 -11.45
N ASP A 33 4.50 9.20 -12.56
CA ASP A 33 3.10 8.95 -12.88
C ASP A 33 2.98 8.81 -14.40
N VAL A 34 2.80 7.59 -14.87
CA VAL A 34 2.85 7.25 -16.30
C VAL A 34 1.58 6.51 -16.69
N SER A 35 0.98 6.94 -17.80
CA SER A 35 -0.15 6.26 -18.41
C SER A 35 0.25 5.75 -19.79
N TYR A 36 -0.11 4.50 -20.07
CA TYR A 36 0.17 3.85 -21.37
C TYR A 36 -0.88 2.78 -21.66
N ALA A 37 -1.38 2.78 -22.88
CA ALA A 37 -2.34 1.77 -23.34
C ALA A 37 -3.59 1.65 -22.42
N GLY A 38 -4.08 2.77 -21.90
CA GLY A 38 -5.24 2.77 -21.01
C GLY A 38 -4.95 2.33 -19.58
N MET A 39 -3.71 2.07 -19.24
CA MET A 39 -3.26 1.71 -17.90
C MET A 39 -2.40 2.80 -17.29
N ARG A 40 -2.37 2.86 -15.96
CA ARG A 40 -1.61 3.87 -15.21
C ARG A 40 -0.73 3.20 -14.18
N TRP A 41 0.50 3.66 -14.08
CA TRP A 41 1.46 3.26 -13.04
C TRP A 41 1.91 4.51 -12.30
N VAL A 42 1.80 4.50 -10.99
CA VAL A 42 2.25 5.61 -10.15
C VAL A 42 3.30 5.09 -9.19
N THR A 43 4.50 5.67 -9.23
CA THR A 43 5.58 5.34 -8.32
C THR A 43 5.56 6.30 -7.15
N ILE A 44 5.52 5.78 -5.94
CA ILE A 44 5.50 6.53 -4.69
C ILE A 44 6.57 6.00 -3.74
N GLY A 45 6.83 6.74 -2.68
CA GLY A 45 7.68 6.26 -1.60
C GLY A 45 7.72 7.21 -0.41
N PRO A 46 8.14 6.72 0.76
CA PRO A 46 8.36 7.59 1.91
C PRO A 46 9.50 8.56 1.63
N PRO A 47 9.36 9.86 1.94
CA PRO A 47 10.46 10.81 1.74
C PRO A 47 11.75 10.43 2.45
N SER A 48 11.65 9.73 3.59
CA SER A 48 12.81 9.26 4.36
C SER A 48 13.52 8.06 3.75
N GLN A 49 12.97 7.44 2.70
CA GLN A 49 13.54 6.28 2.03
C GLN A 49 13.63 6.51 0.52
N PRO A 50 14.53 7.41 0.07
CA PRO A 50 14.60 7.80 -1.35
C PRO A 50 15.04 6.67 -2.29
N ASP A 51 15.66 5.61 -1.76
CA ASP A 51 16.20 4.50 -2.55
C ASP A 51 15.19 3.37 -2.80
N ILE A 52 14.01 3.42 -2.17
CA ILE A 52 12.99 2.39 -2.32
C ILE A 52 11.74 3.00 -2.92
N ASP A 53 11.27 2.40 -4.02
CA ASP A 53 10.06 2.80 -4.71
C ASP A 53 8.95 1.76 -4.50
N ILE A 54 7.72 2.25 -4.39
CA ILE A 54 6.51 1.43 -4.42
C ILE A 54 5.77 1.78 -5.71
N VAL A 55 5.57 0.80 -6.57
CA VAL A 55 4.86 1.00 -7.83
C VAL A 55 3.41 0.57 -7.66
N LEU A 56 2.51 1.54 -7.76
CA LEU A 56 1.07 1.27 -7.77
C LEU A 56 0.70 0.85 -9.19
N GLU A 57 0.45 -0.44 -9.39
CA GLU A 57 0.14 -0.98 -10.71
C GLU A 57 -1.33 -1.34 -10.84
N PRO A 58 -1.90 -1.26 -12.07
CA PRO A 58 -3.27 -1.68 -12.29
C PRO A 58 -3.40 -3.20 -12.16
N PRO A 59 -4.60 -3.72 -11.85
CA PRO A 59 -4.82 -5.17 -11.82
C PRO A 59 -4.52 -5.77 -13.19
N ALA A 60 -3.85 -6.93 -13.18
CA ALA A 60 -3.59 -7.69 -14.41
C ALA A 60 -2.82 -6.90 -15.47
N ALA A 61 -1.76 -6.20 -15.02
CA ALA A 61 -0.89 -5.43 -15.92
C ALA A 61 -0.05 -6.32 -16.85
N ASP A 62 0.11 -7.60 -16.52
CA ASP A 62 0.92 -8.51 -17.30
C ASP A 62 0.28 -8.82 -18.66
N PRO A 63 1.04 -8.78 -19.75
CA PRO A 63 0.54 -9.17 -21.07
C PRO A 63 0.12 -10.65 -21.07
N GLY A 64 -0.99 -10.95 -21.74
CA GLY A 64 -1.45 -12.32 -21.92
C GLY A 64 -2.26 -12.91 -20.80
N ILE A 65 -2.55 -12.14 -19.75
CA ILE A 65 -3.46 -12.61 -18.69
C ILE A 65 -4.88 -12.79 -19.26
N SER A 66 -5.55 -13.89 -18.90
CA SER A 66 -6.89 -14.15 -19.36
C SER A 66 -7.93 -13.24 -18.70
N ALA A 67 -9.07 -13.05 -19.35
CA ALA A 67 -10.17 -12.28 -18.76
C ALA A 67 -10.67 -12.89 -17.45
N SER A 68 -10.70 -14.22 -17.36
CA SER A 68 -11.13 -14.92 -16.14
C SER A 68 -10.13 -14.74 -15.00
N ASP A 69 -8.83 -14.78 -15.28
CA ASP A 69 -7.81 -14.55 -14.26
C ASP A 69 -7.80 -13.09 -13.79
N ARG A 70 -8.04 -12.16 -14.71
CA ARG A 70 -8.18 -10.74 -14.36
C ARG A 70 -9.34 -10.52 -13.40
N ALA A 71 -10.49 -11.12 -13.70
CA ALA A 71 -11.67 -11.02 -12.84
C ALA A 71 -11.43 -11.67 -11.48
N LEU A 72 -10.75 -12.81 -11.44
CA LEU A 72 -10.39 -13.48 -10.20
C LEU A 72 -9.45 -12.63 -9.35
N LEU A 73 -8.43 -12.05 -9.96
CA LEU A 73 -7.48 -11.17 -9.25
C LEU A 73 -8.19 -9.97 -8.64
N GLY A 74 -9.07 -9.31 -9.41
CA GLY A 74 -9.87 -8.19 -8.92
C GLY A 74 -10.79 -8.58 -7.77
N ASP A 75 -11.37 -9.77 -7.82
CA ASP A 75 -12.24 -10.30 -6.77
C ASP A 75 -11.45 -10.57 -5.48
N LEU A 76 -10.29 -11.20 -5.59
CA LEU A 76 -9.42 -11.46 -4.44
C LEU A 76 -8.92 -10.15 -3.80
N LEU A 77 -8.57 -9.17 -4.63
CA LEU A 77 -8.17 -7.83 -4.16
C LEU A 77 -9.31 -7.18 -3.37
N ALA A 78 -10.51 -7.14 -3.94
CA ALA A 78 -11.67 -6.53 -3.30
C ALA A 78 -12.05 -7.20 -1.98
N LYS A 79 -11.81 -8.51 -1.86
CA LYS A 79 -12.03 -9.26 -0.62
C LYS A 79 -10.92 -9.05 0.41
N GLY A 80 -9.84 -8.37 0.06
CA GLY A 80 -8.71 -8.14 0.95
C GLY A 80 -7.87 -9.38 1.23
N LEU A 81 -7.86 -10.33 0.32
CA LEU A 81 -7.13 -11.59 0.46
C LEU A 81 -5.69 -11.52 -0.05
N LEU A 82 -5.35 -10.46 -0.80
CA LEU A 82 -3.98 -10.24 -1.24
C LEU A 82 -3.21 -9.49 -0.17
N ARG A 83 -1.93 -9.86 0.01
CA ARG A 83 -1.08 -9.19 0.97
C ARG A 83 -0.61 -7.85 0.42
N GLY A 84 -0.61 -6.85 1.30
CA GLY A 84 -0.04 -5.55 1.01
C GLY A 84 1.35 -5.41 1.62
N LEU A 85 1.62 -4.23 2.19
CA LEU A 85 2.92 -3.85 2.71
C LEU A 85 2.86 -3.62 4.21
N HIS A 86 4.02 -3.72 4.86
CA HIS A 86 4.23 -3.37 6.26
C HIS A 86 5.08 -2.10 6.32
N PHE A 87 4.62 -1.13 7.07
CA PHE A 87 5.34 0.13 7.32
C PHE A 87 5.67 0.24 8.79
N SER A 88 6.69 1.01 9.12
CA SER A 88 6.98 1.42 10.50
C SER A 88 6.89 2.93 10.62
N THR A 89 6.53 3.40 11.81
CA THR A 89 6.42 4.82 12.11
C THR A 89 6.87 5.08 13.55
N PRO A 90 7.53 6.21 13.83
CA PRO A 90 7.87 6.56 15.19
C PRO A 90 6.66 6.96 16.04
N ASP A 91 5.50 7.24 15.43
CA ASP A 91 4.27 7.60 16.15
C ASP A 91 3.07 6.85 15.52
N LEU A 92 2.82 5.65 16.02
CA LEU A 92 1.75 4.78 15.52
C LEU A 92 0.37 5.40 15.75
N GLU A 93 0.13 6.00 16.93
CA GLU A 93 -1.19 6.52 17.28
C GLU A 93 -1.56 7.70 16.37
N ASP A 94 -0.64 8.62 16.11
CA ASP A 94 -0.87 9.73 15.19
C ASP A 94 -1.12 9.23 13.75
N THR A 95 -0.29 8.30 13.31
CA THR A 95 -0.46 7.72 11.96
C THR A 95 -1.80 7.02 11.83
N PHE A 96 -2.21 6.25 12.84
CA PHE A 96 -3.50 5.57 12.85
C PHE A 96 -4.66 6.58 12.79
N ASP A 97 -4.58 7.64 13.57
CA ASP A 97 -5.63 8.68 13.59
C ASP A 97 -5.78 9.33 12.20
N ARG A 98 -4.67 9.59 11.53
CA ARG A 98 -4.70 10.16 10.17
C ARG A 98 -5.32 9.20 9.16
N VAL A 99 -4.98 7.93 9.25
CA VAL A 99 -5.55 6.89 8.36
C VAL A 99 -7.05 6.70 8.65
N GLN A 100 -7.43 6.65 9.92
CA GLN A 100 -8.83 6.52 10.32
C GLN A 100 -9.68 7.69 9.82
N ALA A 101 -9.12 8.89 9.81
CA ALA A 101 -9.81 10.10 9.34
C ALA A 101 -10.14 10.05 7.84
N THR A 102 -9.48 9.20 7.06
CA THR A 102 -9.79 8.99 5.64
C THR A 102 -11.03 8.14 5.41
N GLY A 103 -11.57 7.50 6.45
CA GLY A 103 -12.63 6.51 6.33
C GLY A 103 -12.14 5.13 5.94
N ALA A 104 -10.84 4.86 6.06
CA ALA A 104 -10.26 3.56 5.74
C ALA A 104 -10.88 2.44 6.57
N ASP A 105 -10.93 1.24 5.98
CA ASP A 105 -11.41 0.03 6.65
C ASP A 105 -10.37 -0.42 7.69
N ILE A 106 -10.74 -0.34 8.97
CA ILE A 106 -9.87 -0.70 10.09
C ILE A 106 -10.03 -2.19 10.39
N VAL A 107 -8.95 -2.93 10.23
CA VAL A 107 -8.91 -4.37 10.55
C VAL A 107 -8.53 -4.60 12.01
N GLN A 108 -7.58 -3.81 12.51
CA GLN A 108 -7.09 -3.91 13.88
C GLN A 108 -6.62 -2.54 14.36
N GLU A 109 -7.18 -2.06 15.46
CA GLU A 109 -6.69 -0.85 16.11
C GLU A 109 -5.28 -1.07 16.69
N PRO A 110 -4.52 0.01 17.00
CA PRO A 110 -3.22 -0.15 17.64
C PRO A 110 -3.29 -1.01 18.89
N MET A 111 -2.49 -2.06 18.93
CA MET A 111 -2.42 -2.95 20.08
C MET A 111 -1.03 -3.59 20.20
N ASP A 112 -0.71 -3.98 21.42
CA ASP A 112 0.51 -4.73 21.70
C ASP A 112 0.31 -6.19 21.31
N MET A 113 1.19 -6.67 20.47
CA MET A 113 1.15 -8.04 19.95
C MET A 113 1.90 -9.00 20.86
N PRO A 114 1.50 -10.30 20.91
CA PRO A 114 2.16 -11.29 21.76
C PRO A 114 3.67 -11.45 21.46
N TYR A 115 4.10 -11.09 20.26
CA TYR A 115 5.49 -11.19 19.82
C TYR A 115 6.31 -9.91 20.03
N GLY A 116 5.77 -8.94 20.78
CA GLY A 116 6.56 -7.82 21.30
C GLY A 116 6.49 -6.52 20.51
N THR A 117 5.74 -6.45 19.43
CA THR A 117 5.53 -5.22 18.67
C THR A 117 4.19 -4.57 19.02
N ARG A 118 4.06 -3.27 18.76
CA ARG A 118 2.78 -2.58 18.77
C ARG A 118 2.44 -2.21 17.34
N GLU A 119 1.27 -2.59 16.88
CA GLU A 119 0.89 -2.41 15.48
C GLU A 119 -0.61 -2.28 15.28
N CYS A 120 -0.99 -1.72 14.14
CA CYS A 120 -2.36 -1.70 13.64
C CYS A 120 -2.42 -2.31 12.24
N ALA A 121 -3.62 -2.61 11.78
CA ALA A 121 -3.85 -3.12 10.44
C ALA A 121 -5.07 -2.44 9.84
N VAL A 122 -4.92 -1.97 8.61
CA VAL A 122 -5.97 -1.29 7.86
C VAL A 122 -5.97 -1.81 6.42
N ARG A 123 -7.04 -1.57 5.68
CA ARG A 123 -7.06 -1.81 4.24
C ARG A 123 -6.90 -0.50 3.52
N ASP A 124 -6.09 -0.49 2.46
CA ASP A 124 -6.07 0.64 1.55
C ASP A 124 -7.37 0.67 0.71
N PRO A 125 -7.63 1.73 -0.09
CA PRO A 125 -8.86 1.82 -0.86
C PRO A 125 -9.09 0.68 -1.86
N ALA A 126 -8.03 0.01 -2.30
CA ALA A 126 -8.13 -1.15 -3.20
C ALA A 126 -8.43 -2.45 -2.47
N GLY A 127 -8.23 -2.52 -1.16
CA GLY A 127 -8.41 -3.70 -0.34
C GLY A 127 -7.12 -4.36 0.13
N ASN A 128 -5.96 -3.82 -0.21
CA ASN A 128 -4.68 -4.35 0.26
C ASN A 128 -4.56 -4.21 1.78
N LEU A 129 -4.12 -5.27 2.45
CA LEU A 129 -3.88 -5.24 3.88
C LEU A 129 -2.57 -4.52 4.18
N ILE A 130 -2.66 -3.43 4.91
CA ILE A 130 -1.51 -2.60 5.31
C ILE A 130 -1.34 -2.72 6.82
N ARG A 131 -0.17 -3.15 7.26
CA ARG A 131 0.21 -3.14 8.66
C ARG A 131 1.15 -1.98 8.92
N ILE A 132 0.94 -1.32 10.05
CA ILE A 132 1.78 -0.20 10.48
C ILE A 132 2.28 -0.54 11.88
N ILE A 133 3.60 -0.51 12.04
CA ILE A 133 4.28 -0.99 13.23
C ILE A 133 4.97 0.19 13.90
N GLN A 134 4.83 0.30 15.23
CA GLN A 134 5.57 1.29 16.00
C GLN A 134 7.06 1.00 15.90
N ALA A 135 7.81 1.96 15.36
CA ALA A 135 9.25 1.87 15.31
C ALA A 135 9.84 1.87 16.72
N ARG A 136 10.91 1.12 16.92
CA ARG A 136 11.65 1.15 18.19
C ARG A 136 12.36 2.49 18.32
N GLY A 137 12.17 3.10 19.49
CA GLY A 137 12.80 4.37 19.81
C GLY A 137 14.27 4.25 20.16
#